data_cc92c09538ec399aa646fd8c075fa3c6
#
_entry.id   cc92c09538ec399aa646fd8c075fa3c6
#
_cell.length_a   1.000
_cell.length_b   1.000
_cell.length_c   1.000
_cell.angle_alpha   90.00
_cell.angle_beta   90.00
_cell.angle_gamma   90.00
#
_symmetry.space_group_name_H-M   'P 1'
#
loop_
_entity.id
_entity.type
_entity.pdbx_description
1 polymer ?
#
loop_
_entity_poly.entity_id
_entity_poly.type
_entity_poly.pdbx_seq_one_letter_code
_entity_poly.pdbx_strand_id
1 'polypeptide(L)'
;MLALAALLSLAACTARTTVADRLAPYSQATGMENAGQVLLVTDESFLFLTSHKIYPLEKTNALWQQAMAPMDAVIGRNGFAPPGEKREGDGRTPSGLFRLKTAFGYPPSAPTQMPYRQMLEDDLWIDDPNDPDYNRLIRQNQTKAASYEKMKRDDDLYKYGIIIEYNTDPVIKGLGSAIFLHVWAGANSTTAGCVAASEDDILKILGWLNPAKNPVILINPDEP
;
A
#
# COMPACT_ATOMS: atom_id res chain seq x y z
N MET A 1 45.93 -26.77 44.03
CA MET A 1 45.30 -27.13 42.76
C MET A 1 44.10 -26.24 42.57
N LEU A 2 44.23 -25.13 41.79
CA LEU A 2 43.11 -24.25 41.44
C LEU A 2 42.53 -24.71 40.10
N ALA A 3 41.25 -25.05 40.06
CA ALA A 3 40.53 -25.35 38.85
C ALA A 3 39.98 -24.08 38.25
N LEU A 4 40.46 -23.74 37.05
CA LEU A 4 40.01 -22.60 36.27
C LEU A 4 38.76 -23.03 35.46
N ALA A 5 37.58 -22.55 35.86
CA ALA A 5 36.35 -22.80 35.11
C ALA A 5 36.28 -21.78 33.96
N ALA A 6 36.43 -22.23 32.73
CA ALA A 6 36.22 -21.44 31.54
C ALA A 6 34.71 -21.30 31.27
N LEU A 7 34.14 -20.11 31.46
CA LEU A 7 32.82 -19.77 30.97
C LEU A 7 32.87 -19.57 29.46
N LEU A 8 32.36 -20.54 28.69
CA LEU A 8 32.03 -20.32 27.28
C LEU A 8 30.73 -19.51 27.21
N SER A 9 30.82 -18.23 26.85
CA SER A 9 29.66 -17.41 26.47
C SER A 9 29.23 -17.82 25.05
N LEU A 10 28.15 -18.62 24.94
CA LEU A 10 27.44 -18.76 23.68
C LEU A 10 26.79 -17.45 23.35
N ALA A 11 27.39 -16.65 22.46
CA ALA A 11 26.73 -15.56 21.79
C ALA A 11 25.71 -16.18 20.82
N ALA A 12 24.45 -16.27 21.23
CA ALA A 12 23.35 -16.56 20.34
C ALA A 12 23.26 -15.43 19.32
N CYS A 13 23.78 -15.67 18.12
CA CYS A 13 23.58 -14.80 16.98
C CYS A 13 22.09 -14.92 16.57
N THR A 14 21.22 -14.11 17.15
CA THR A 14 19.85 -13.97 16.66
C THR A 14 19.96 -13.35 15.27
N ALA A 15 19.76 -14.15 14.25
CA ALA A 15 19.67 -13.66 12.87
C ALA A 15 18.58 -12.60 12.84
N ARG A 16 18.97 -11.37 12.51
CA ARG A 16 18.01 -10.27 12.35
C ARG A 16 17.15 -10.62 11.15
N THR A 17 15.85 -10.83 11.36
CA THR A 17 14.88 -11.01 10.27
C THR A 17 15.01 -9.83 9.32
N THR A 18 15.32 -10.12 8.07
CA THR A 18 15.39 -9.05 7.04
C THR A 18 13.99 -8.67 6.60
N VAL A 19 13.86 -7.49 6.01
CA VAL A 19 12.57 -7.06 5.43
C VAL A 19 12.08 -8.04 4.36
N ALA A 20 13.00 -8.65 3.61
CA ALA A 20 12.68 -9.67 2.60
C ALA A 20 12.12 -10.97 3.24
N ASP A 21 12.55 -11.32 4.44
CA ASP A 21 12.06 -12.52 5.14
C ASP A 21 10.57 -12.41 5.50
N ARG A 22 10.05 -11.18 5.66
CA ARG A 22 8.62 -10.92 5.89
C ARG A 22 7.74 -11.32 4.70
N LEU A 23 8.30 -11.50 3.51
CA LEU A 23 7.58 -12.00 2.34
C LEU A 23 7.44 -13.52 2.32
N ALA A 24 8.23 -14.26 3.11
CA ALA A 24 8.25 -15.72 3.07
C ALA A 24 6.87 -16.38 3.32
N PRO A 25 6.05 -15.94 4.30
CA PRO A 25 4.71 -16.50 4.52
C PRO A 25 3.78 -16.31 3.31
N TYR A 26 4.01 -15.28 2.49
CA TYR A 26 3.18 -14.92 1.34
C TYR A 26 3.67 -15.49 0.02
N SER A 27 4.80 -16.23 0.02
CA SER A 27 5.45 -16.74 -1.20
C SER A 27 4.53 -17.61 -2.07
N GLN A 28 3.53 -18.26 -1.47
CA GLN A 28 2.52 -19.09 -2.14
C GLN A 28 1.14 -18.41 -2.22
N ALA A 29 1.03 -17.16 -1.77
CA ALA A 29 -0.24 -16.43 -1.83
C ALA A 29 -0.60 -16.11 -3.29
N THR A 30 -1.89 -16.23 -3.62
CA THR A 30 -2.41 -15.90 -4.95
C THR A 30 -2.05 -14.47 -5.32
N GLY A 31 -1.27 -14.32 -6.40
CA GLY A 31 -0.74 -13.04 -6.89
C GLY A 31 0.72 -12.78 -6.52
N MET A 32 1.28 -13.43 -5.49
CA MET A 32 2.70 -13.31 -5.14
C MET A 32 3.60 -14.20 -6.01
N GLU A 33 3.09 -15.33 -6.49
CA GLU A 33 3.84 -16.31 -7.29
C GLU A 33 4.46 -15.70 -8.55
N ASN A 34 3.74 -14.76 -9.17
CA ASN A 34 4.16 -14.07 -10.39
C ASN A 34 4.68 -12.65 -10.14
N ALA A 35 4.69 -12.18 -8.90
CA ALA A 35 5.16 -10.85 -8.57
C ALA A 35 6.69 -10.76 -8.69
N GLY A 36 7.15 -9.73 -9.39
CA GLY A 36 8.56 -9.33 -9.48
C GLY A 36 8.86 -8.06 -8.70
N GLN A 37 7.83 -7.30 -8.30
CA GLN A 37 7.95 -6.09 -7.48
C GLN A 37 6.89 -6.09 -6.38
N VAL A 38 7.31 -5.75 -5.17
CA VAL A 38 6.45 -5.63 -3.99
C VAL A 38 6.70 -4.30 -3.30
N LEU A 39 5.65 -3.56 -3.00
CA LEU A 39 5.66 -2.51 -1.98
C LEU A 39 5.21 -3.14 -0.66
N LEU A 40 6.12 -3.30 0.29
CA LEU A 40 5.78 -3.80 1.61
C LEU A 40 5.49 -2.60 2.53
N VAL A 41 4.26 -2.53 3.04
CA VAL A 41 3.83 -1.51 4.01
C VAL A 41 3.69 -2.15 5.38
N THR A 42 4.44 -1.65 6.36
CA THR A 42 4.47 -2.24 7.70
C THR A 42 4.80 -1.22 8.77
N ASP A 43 4.53 -1.57 10.00
CA ASP A 43 4.95 -0.82 11.18
C ASP A 43 6.43 -1.01 11.44
N GLU A 44 7.07 0.07 11.88
CA GLU A 44 8.35 0.06 12.56
C GLU A 44 8.18 0.64 13.97
N SER A 45 8.51 -0.16 14.95
CA SER A 45 8.50 0.28 16.34
C SER A 45 9.94 0.50 16.84
N PHE A 46 10.19 1.70 17.34
CA PHE A 46 11.44 2.03 18.03
C PHE A 46 11.11 2.65 19.39
N LEU A 47 11.51 1.99 20.47
CA LEU A 47 11.11 2.32 21.84
C LEU A 47 9.58 2.34 21.98
N PHE A 48 8.98 3.51 22.17
CA PHE A 48 7.53 3.71 22.34
C PHE A 48 6.87 4.39 21.11
N LEU A 49 7.64 4.57 20.03
CA LEU A 49 7.17 5.23 18.82
C LEU A 49 6.93 4.18 17.74
N THR A 50 5.73 4.23 17.16
CA THR A 50 5.39 3.45 15.96
C THR A 50 5.35 4.40 14.77
N SER A 51 6.05 4.04 13.71
CA SER A 51 6.01 4.70 12.41
C SER A 51 5.63 3.68 11.34
N HIS A 52 5.14 4.18 10.21
CA HIS A 52 4.80 3.30 9.09
C HIS A 52 5.81 3.54 7.95
N LYS A 53 6.21 2.46 7.28
CA LYS A 53 7.19 2.49 6.20
C LYS A 53 6.70 1.72 4.98
N ILE A 54 7.13 2.20 3.81
CA ILE A 54 7.03 1.47 2.55
C ILE A 54 8.43 0.99 2.19
N TYR A 55 8.58 -0.32 1.97
CA TYR A 55 9.80 -0.95 1.48
C TYR A 55 9.58 -1.42 0.04
N PRO A 56 10.18 -0.76 -0.95
CA PRO A 56 10.19 -1.26 -2.33
C PRO A 56 11.14 -2.45 -2.45
N LEU A 57 10.59 -3.61 -2.81
CA LEU A 57 11.32 -4.87 -2.95
C LEU A 57 11.19 -5.38 -4.39
N GLU A 58 12.30 -5.86 -4.94
CA GLU A 58 12.35 -6.43 -6.28
C GLU A 58 12.94 -7.83 -6.26
N LYS A 59 12.38 -8.71 -7.07
CA LYS A 59 12.86 -10.09 -7.21
C LYS A 59 13.95 -10.17 -8.26
N THR A 60 15.17 -10.50 -7.82
CA THR A 60 16.35 -10.68 -8.68
C THR A 60 16.92 -12.06 -8.44
N ASN A 61 17.08 -12.88 -9.49
CA ASN A 61 17.58 -14.25 -9.38
C ASN A 61 16.83 -15.08 -8.31
N ALA A 62 15.50 -14.98 -8.31
CA ALA A 62 14.58 -15.63 -7.35
C ALA A 62 14.70 -15.15 -5.88
N LEU A 63 15.52 -14.17 -5.58
CA LEU A 63 15.67 -13.59 -4.26
C LEU A 63 15.04 -12.19 -4.19
N TRP A 64 14.32 -11.90 -3.12
CA TRP A 64 13.82 -10.57 -2.85
C TRP A 64 14.92 -9.67 -2.30
N GLN A 65 15.07 -8.50 -2.89
CA GLN A 65 16.05 -7.50 -2.50
C GLN A 65 15.38 -6.13 -2.39
N GLN A 66 15.84 -5.33 -1.46
CA GLN A 66 15.39 -3.95 -1.34
C GLN A 66 15.89 -3.13 -2.54
N ALA A 67 14.98 -2.57 -3.31
CA ALA A 67 15.29 -1.81 -4.53
C ALA A 67 15.63 -0.35 -4.24
N MET A 68 15.05 0.23 -3.19
CA MET A 68 15.25 1.63 -2.78
C MET A 68 15.22 1.73 -1.25
N ALA A 69 15.74 2.83 -0.69
CA ALA A 69 15.62 3.11 0.73
C ALA A 69 14.16 3.09 1.19
N PRO A 70 13.88 2.68 2.44
CA PRO A 70 12.53 2.76 3.00
C PRO A 70 12.01 4.19 2.98
N MET A 71 10.72 4.33 2.73
CA MET A 71 10.02 5.61 2.65
C MET A 71 9.05 5.74 3.82
N ASP A 72 8.94 6.94 4.39
CA ASP A 72 7.93 7.22 5.41
C ASP A 72 6.54 7.14 4.79
N ALA A 73 5.59 6.58 5.55
CA ALA A 73 4.21 6.47 5.12
C ALA A 73 3.24 6.88 6.24
N VAL A 74 2.04 7.24 5.84
CA VAL A 74 0.89 7.39 6.73
C VAL A 74 -0.23 6.48 6.24
N ILE A 75 -1.06 6.01 7.18
CA ILE A 75 -2.14 5.06 6.95
C ILE A 75 -3.45 5.58 7.53
N GLY A 76 -4.48 4.77 7.49
CA GLY A 76 -5.79 5.07 8.08
C GLY A 76 -5.67 5.52 9.54
N ARG A 77 -6.45 6.55 9.93
CA ARG A 77 -6.44 7.13 11.29
C ARG A 77 -6.69 6.12 12.42
N ASN A 78 -7.29 4.99 12.10
CA ASN A 78 -7.58 3.90 13.04
C ASN A 78 -6.66 2.67 12.83
N GLY A 79 -5.48 2.87 12.20
CA GLY A 79 -4.48 1.82 11.97
C GLY A 79 -4.85 0.86 10.83
N PHE A 80 -4.32 -0.35 10.89
CA PHE A 80 -4.66 -1.41 9.96
C PHE A 80 -5.94 -2.14 10.37
N ALA A 81 -6.71 -2.60 9.39
CA ALA A 81 -7.78 -3.56 9.61
C ALA A 81 -7.21 -4.98 9.53
N PRO A 82 -7.51 -5.88 10.48
CA PRO A 82 -7.18 -7.28 10.33
C PRO A 82 -7.75 -7.87 9.02
N PRO A 83 -7.15 -8.92 8.47
CA PRO A 83 -7.65 -9.55 7.26
C PRO A 83 -9.14 -9.89 7.32
N GLY A 84 -9.92 -9.41 6.32
CA GLY A 84 -11.38 -9.62 6.26
C GLY A 84 -12.24 -8.71 7.15
N GLU A 85 -11.64 -7.90 8.02
CA GLU A 85 -12.38 -7.03 8.94
C GLU A 85 -12.57 -5.59 8.46
N LYS A 86 -11.93 -5.20 7.37
CA LYS A 86 -12.12 -3.86 6.77
C LYS A 86 -13.59 -3.61 6.47
N ARG A 87 -14.09 -2.41 6.82
CA ARG A 87 -15.46 -1.95 6.51
C ARG A 87 -15.42 -0.53 5.95
N GLU A 88 -16.48 -0.19 5.20
CA GLU A 88 -16.64 1.17 4.71
C GLU A 88 -16.71 2.17 5.86
N GLY A 89 -15.96 3.29 5.75
CA GLY A 89 -15.96 4.35 6.74
C GLY A 89 -15.23 4.05 8.06
N ASP A 90 -14.60 2.87 8.24
CA ASP A 90 -13.92 2.48 9.49
C ASP A 90 -12.62 3.24 9.77
N GLY A 91 -12.10 3.98 8.79
CA GLY A 91 -10.84 4.73 8.91
C GLY A 91 -9.60 3.86 9.01
N ARG A 92 -9.66 2.58 8.62
CA ARG A 92 -8.54 1.62 8.67
C ARG A 92 -8.01 1.32 7.28
N THR A 93 -6.70 1.08 7.18
CA THR A 93 -6.07 0.56 5.96
C THR A 93 -6.20 -0.96 5.93
N PRO A 94 -6.66 -1.58 4.84
CA PRO A 94 -6.81 -3.03 4.77
C PRO A 94 -5.45 -3.74 4.85
N SER A 95 -5.36 -4.84 5.61
CA SER A 95 -4.22 -5.74 5.59
C SER A 95 -4.37 -6.79 4.49
N GLY A 96 -3.25 -7.20 3.88
CA GLY A 96 -3.23 -8.24 2.85
C GLY A 96 -2.39 -7.92 1.63
N LEU A 97 -2.47 -8.79 0.62
CA LEU A 97 -1.76 -8.68 -0.65
C LEU A 97 -2.72 -8.19 -1.75
N PHE A 98 -2.36 -7.08 -2.42
CA PHE A 98 -3.19 -6.47 -3.45
C PHE A 98 -2.37 -6.16 -4.69
N ARG A 99 -3.01 -6.22 -5.87
CA ARG A 99 -2.37 -5.85 -7.13
C ARG A 99 -2.30 -4.33 -7.28
N LEU A 100 -1.29 -3.87 -8.01
CA LEU A 100 -1.16 -2.49 -8.47
C LEU A 100 -1.27 -2.50 -10.00
N LYS A 101 -2.33 -1.87 -10.56
CA LYS A 101 -2.59 -1.94 -12.00
C LYS A 101 -2.56 -0.59 -12.69
N THR A 102 -3.14 0.43 -12.09
CA THR A 102 -3.38 1.71 -12.75
C THR A 102 -2.89 2.85 -11.88
N ALA A 103 -1.93 3.60 -12.37
CA ALA A 103 -1.52 4.87 -11.83
C ALA A 103 -2.49 5.97 -12.25
N PHE A 104 -2.61 7.02 -11.46
CA PHE A 104 -3.47 8.16 -11.74
C PHE A 104 -2.84 9.47 -11.27
N GLY A 105 -3.39 10.59 -11.72
CA GLY A 105 -2.97 11.90 -11.25
C GLY A 105 -3.61 13.04 -12.02
N TYR A 106 -3.25 14.29 -11.66
CA TYR A 106 -3.79 15.50 -12.29
C TYR A 106 -3.08 15.86 -13.61
N PRO A 107 -1.74 15.73 -13.74
CA PRO A 107 -1.08 16.00 -14.99
C PRO A 107 -1.54 15.06 -16.12
N PRO A 108 -1.43 15.46 -17.39
CA PRO A 108 -1.80 14.61 -18.52
C PRO A 108 -0.92 13.35 -18.68
N SER A 109 0.25 13.34 -18.02
CA SER A 109 1.17 12.19 -17.95
C SER A 109 1.96 12.22 -16.64
N ALA A 110 2.51 11.06 -16.25
CA ALA A 110 3.40 10.92 -15.10
C ALA A 110 4.65 10.13 -15.51
N PRO A 111 5.77 10.24 -14.77
CA PRO A 111 6.97 9.45 -15.02
C PRO A 111 6.76 8.01 -14.56
N THR A 112 5.98 7.22 -15.31
CA THR A 112 5.66 5.84 -14.98
C THR A 112 5.54 4.96 -16.22
N GLN A 113 5.86 3.67 -16.08
CA GLN A 113 5.57 2.63 -17.07
C GLN A 113 4.19 1.99 -16.84
N MET A 114 3.56 2.25 -15.68
CA MET A 114 2.23 1.73 -15.39
C MET A 114 1.18 2.36 -16.33
N PRO A 115 0.10 1.62 -16.66
CA PRO A 115 -1.07 2.27 -17.22
C PRO A 115 -1.44 3.49 -16.38
N TYR A 116 -1.56 4.65 -17.04
CA TYR A 116 -1.81 5.92 -16.35
C TYR A 116 -3.12 6.55 -16.82
N ARG A 117 -3.90 7.04 -15.87
CA ARG A 117 -5.12 7.78 -16.12
C ARG A 117 -5.03 9.19 -15.55
N GLN A 118 -5.18 10.20 -16.41
CA GLN A 118 -5.41 11.56 -15.96
C GLN A 118 -6.79 11.68 -15.31
N MET A 119 -6.85 12.23 -14.09
CA MET A 119 -8.09 12.52 -13.39
C MET A 119 -8.59 13.92 -13.75
N LEU A 120 -9.87 14.02 -14.08
CA LEU A 120 -10.55 15.24 -14.47
C LEU A 120 -11.55 15.65 -13.38
N GLU A 121 -12.08 16.89 -13.49
CA GLU A 121 -13.00 17.48 -12.50
C GLU A 121 -14.28 16.66 -12.28
N ASP A 122 -14.71 15.91 -13.28
CA ASP A 122 -15.90 15.08 -13.27
C ASP A 122 -15.64 13.58 -13.00
N ASP A 123 -14.41 13.21 -12.66
CA ASP A 123 -14.07 11.84 -12.23
C ASP A 123 -14.40 11.64 -10.76
N LEU A 124 -15.27 10.68 -10.45
CA LEU A 124 -15.73 10.34 -9.12
C LEU A 124 -15.44 8.87 -8.83
N TRP A 125 -14.94 8.57 -7.63
CA TRP A 125 -14.87 7.21 -7.14
C TRP A 125 -16.02 6.97 -6.18
N ILE A 126 -16.91 6.03 -6.51
CA ILE A 126 -18.15 5.83 -5.76
C ILE A 126 -17.85 5.05 -4.48
N ASP A 127 -18.17 5.64 -3.33
CA ASP A 127 -18.01 5.05 -1.99
C ASP A 127 -19.36 4.82 -1.27
N ASP A 128 -20.48 5.01 -1.97
CA ASP A 128 -21.82 4.68 -1.47
C ASP A 128 -22.10 3.19 -1.58
N PRO A 129 -22.19 2.43 -0.47
CA PRO A 129 -22.42 0.98 -0.51
C PRO A 129 -23.79 0.58 -1.11
N ASN A 130 -24.72 1.53 -1.23
CA ASN A 130 -26.05 1.27 -1.82
C ASN A 130 -26.06 1.45 -3.33
N ASP A 131 -25.07 2.14 -3.89
CA ASP A 131 -25.00 2.39 -5.34
C ASP A 131 -24.52 1.12 -6.08
N PRO A 132 -25.03 0.84 -7.30
CA PRO A 132 -24.56 -0.28 -8.14
C PRO A 132 -23.10 -0.13 -8.56
N ASP A 133 -22.60 1.10 -8.66
CA ASP A 133 -21.23 1.41 -9.05
C ASP A 133 -20.27 1.56 -7.86
N TYR A 134 -20.67 1.09 -6.67
CA TYR A 134 -19.81 1.08 -5.48
C TYR A 134 -18.40 0.55 -5.79
N ASN A 135 -17.39 1.26 -5.28
CA ASN A 135 -15.96 1.02 -5.48
C ASN A 135 -15.51 1.04 -6.95
N ARG A 136 -16.10 1.94 -7.74
CA ARG A 136 -15.76 2.16 -9.16
C ARG A 136 -15.54 3.62 -9.46
N LEU A 137 -14.72 3.85 -10.49
CA LEU A 137 -14.49 5.18 -11.07
C LEU A 137 -15.56 5.46 -12.13
N ILE A 138 -16.36 6.50 -11.91
CA ILE A 138 -17.51 6.88 -12.73
C ILE A 138 -17.43 8.37 -13.06
N ARG A 139 -17.97 8.77 -14.20
CA ARG A 139 -18.17 10.19 -14.52
C ARG A 139 -19.37 10.76 -13.76
N GLN A 140 -19.26 12.00 -13.29
CA GLN A 140 -20.33 12.68 -12.53
C GLN A 140 -21.70 12.64 -13.20
N ASN A 141 -21.75 12.76 -14.53
CA ASN A 141 -23.02 12.74 -15.29
C ASN A 141 -23.61 11.32 -15.47
N GLN A 142 -22.90 10.27 -15.03
CA GLN A 142 -23.30 8.86 -15.17
C GLN A 142 -23.76 8.24 -13.85
N THR A 143 -23.68 8.96 -12.74
CA THR A 143 -24.07 8.45 -11.42
C THR A 143 -25.04 9.38 -10.70
N LYS A 144 -25.79 8.78 -9.76
CA LYS A 144 -26.64 9.46 -8.78
C LYS A 144 -26.26 9.06 -7.35
N ALA A 145 -25.09 8.45 -7.16
CA ALA A 145 -24.60 8.04 -5.87
C ALA A 145 -24.65 9.18 -4.85
N ALA A 146 -25.07 8.88 -3.63
CA ALA A 146 -25.19 9.86 -2.56
C ALA A 146 -23.83 10.21 -1.93
N SER A 147 -22.81 9.33 -2.09
CA SER A 147 -21.47 9.52 -1.58
C SER A 147 -20.42 9.09 -2.60
N TYR A 148 -19.35 9.87 -2.71
CA TYR A 148 -18.22 9.64 -3.62
C TYR A 148 -17.01 10.46 -3.23
N GLU A 149 -15.82 10.04 -3.68
CA GLU A 149 -14.62 10.85 -3.65
C GLU A 149 -14.39 11.54 -5.02
N LYS A 150 -14.11 12.86 -5.01
CA LYS A 150 -13.62 13.56 -6.19
C LYS A 150 -12.20 13.10 -6.47
N MET A 151 -11.94 12.57 -7.67
CA MET A 151 -10.60 12.09 -8.03
C MET A 151 -9.66 13.24 -8.41
N LYS A 152 -10.18 14.37 -8.83
CA LYS A 152 -9.44 15.62 -8.92
C LYS A 152 -9.91 16.55 -7.81
N ARG A 153 -9.13 16.63 -6.75
CA ARG A 153 -9.40 17.38 -5.52
C ARG A 153 -8.84 18.81 -5.66
N ASP A 154 -9.29 19.72 -4.80
CA ASP A 154 -8.76 21.08 -4.68
C ASP A 154 -7.41 21.13 -3.94
N ASP A 155 -6.99 20.00 -3.35
CA ASP A 155 -5.68 19.78 -2.76
C ASP A 155 -4.81 18.87 -3.65
N ASP A 156 -3.53 18.74 -3.33
CA ASP A 156 -2.59 17.94 -4.11
C ASP A 156 -2.54 16.46 -3.70
N LEU A 157 -3.45 15.98 -2.84
CA LEU A 157 -3.38 14.62 -2.29
C LEU A 157 -3.49 13.55 -3.37
N TYR A 158 -4.28 13.76 -4.41
CA TYR A 158 -4.43 12.83 -5.54
C TYR A 158 -3.69 13.29 -6.81
N LYS A 159 -2.74 14.25 -6.66
CA LYS A 159 -1.92 14.75 -7.78
C LYS A 159 -1.14 13.64 -8.47
N TYR A 160 -0.68 12.64 -7.70
CA TYR A 160 -0.09 11.39 -8.16
C TYR A 160 -0.51 10.25 -7.24
N GLY A 161 -0.80 9.10 -7.82
CA GLY A 161 -1.15 7.91 -7.04
C GLY A 161 -1.25 6.67 -7.90
N ILE A 162 -1.53 5.56 -7.23
CA ILE A 162 -1.84 4.27 -7.85
C ILE A 162 -2.98 3.60 -7.11
N ILE A 163 -3.90 2.98 -7.86
CA ILE A 163 -5.03 2.25 -7.31
C ILE A 163 -4.51 0.95 -6.68
N ILE A 164 -4.84 0.73 -5.42
CA ILE A 164 -4.66 -0.55 -4.74
C ILE A 164 -5.92 -1.37 -5.03
N GLU A 165 -5.77 -2.51 -5.71
CA GLU A 165 -6.89 -3.38 -6.12
C GLU A 165 -7.51 -4.11 -4.92
N TYR A 166 -7.92 -3.33 -3.91
CA TYR A 166 -8.67 -3.82 -2.77
C TYR A 166 -10.17 -3.78 -3.08
N ASN A 167 -10.87 -4.90 -2.86
CA ASN A 167 -12.32 -5.02 -3.07
C ASN A 167 -12.79 -4.57 -4.47
N THR A 168 -11.98 -4.83 -5.51
CA THR A 168 -12.29 -4.40 -6.89
C THR A 168 -12.79 -5.54 -7.77
N ASP A 169 -12.48 -6.82 -7.45
CA ASP A 169 -12.87 -7.99 -8.23
C ASP A 169 -12.91 -9.27 -7.38
N PRO A 170 -14.11 -9.73 -6.96
CA PRO A 170 -15.40 -9.04 -7.06
C PRO A 170 -15.53 -7.89 -6.06
N VAL A 171 -16.33 -6.88 -6.42
CA VAL A 171 -16.72 -5.84 -5.48
C VAL A 171 -17.76 -6.37 -4.49
N ILE A 172 -17.48 -6.25 -3.21
CA ILE A 172 -18.40 -6.61 -2.12
C ILE A 172 -18.81 -5.35 -1.37
N LYS A 173 -20.10 -5.04 -1.39
CA LYS A 173 -20.64 -3.81 -0.78
C LYS A 173 -20.36 -3.73 0.72
N GLY A 174 -19.90 -2.57 1.17
CA GLY A 174 -19.65 -2.30 2.58
C GLY A 174 -18.30 -2.81 3.13
N LEU A 175 -17.50 -3.54 2.33
CA LEU A 175 -16.16 -3.99 2.75
C LEU A 175 -15.07 -2.94 2.56
N GLY A 176 -15.41 -1.72 2.18
CA GLY A 176 -14.49 -0.63 1.94
C GLY A 176 -14.24 -0.36 0.44
N SER A 177 -13.96 0.88 0.12
CA SER A 177 -13.76 1.40 -1.23
C SER A 177 -12.63 2.43 -1.25
N ALA A 178 -12.27 2.91 -2.44
CA ALA A 178 -11.35 4.02 -2.65
C ALA A 178 -10.01 3.87 -1.90
N ILE A 179 -9.37 2.69 -2.02
CA ILE A 179 -8.07 2.44 -1.39
C ILE A 179 -6.95 2.69 -2.41
N PHE A 180 -6.13 3.71 -2.14
CA PHE A 180 -5.06 4.17 -3.02
C PHE A 180 -3.73 4.28 -2.27
N LEU A 181 -2.62 4.30 -3.01
CA LEU A 181 -1.36 4.86 -2.58
C LEU A 181 -1.22 6.23 -3.24
N HIS A 182 -1.11 7.32 -2.44
CA HIS A 182 -1.17 8.69 -2.94
C HIS A 182 -0.27 9.66 -2.16
N VAL A 183 -0.25 10.94 -2.54
CA VAL A 183 0.52 11.99 -1.84
C VAL A 183 -0.14 12.29 -0.49
N TRP A 184 0.64 12.39 0.57
CA TRP A 184 0.16 12.73 1.92
C TRP A 184 -0.06 14.24 2.14
N ALA A 185 -0.81 14.60 3.16
CA ALA A 185 -0.88 15.99 3.64
C ALA A 185 0.32 16.39 4.51
N GLY A 186 1.20 15.43 4.84
CA GLY A 186 2.40 15.60 5.65
C GLY A 186 2.71 14.36 6.48
N ALA A 187 3.94 14.25 7.00
CA ALA A 187 4.43 13.08 7.74
C ALA A 187 3.64 12.77 9.03
N ASN A 188 2.93 13.74 9.59
CA ASN A 188 2.12 13.57 10.80
C ASN A 188 0.61 13.52 10.49
N SER A 189 0.24 13.40 9.22
CA SER A 189 -1.17 13.25 8.83
C SER A 189 -1.63 11.80 8.96
N THR A 190 -2.91 11.56 8.69
CA THR A 190 -3.51 10.24 8.56
C THR A 190 -4.44 10.24 7.36
N THR A 191 -4.88 9.06 6.93
CA THR A 191 -5.86 8.89 5.85
C THR A 191 -7.20 8.35 6.38
N ALA A 192 -8.17 8.17 5.50
CA ALA A 192 -9.42 7.46 5.80
C ALA A 192 -9.31 5.94 5.56
N GLY A 193 -8.16 5.45 5.08
CA GLY A 193 -7.92 4.04 4.78
C GLY A 193 -6.84 3.82 3.72
N CYS A 194 -6.47 4.84 2.96
CA CYS A 194 -5.39 4.80 1.99
C CYS A 194 -4.02 4.65 2.66
N VAL A 195 -3.01 4.33 1.87
CA VAL A 195 -1.59 4.53 2.20
C VAL A 195 -1.14 5.81 1.53
N ALA A 196 -0.38 6.67 2.22
CA ALA A 196 0.14 7.88 1.60
C ALA A 196 1.59 8.16 2.01
N ALA A 197 2.34 8.82 1.12
CA ALA A 197 3.74 9.17 1.31
C ALA A 197 4.05 10.55 0.70
N SER A 198 5.30 11.02 0.80
CA SER A 198 5.71 12.29 0.19
C SER A 198 5.51 12.25 -1.34
N GLU A 199 5.27 13.41 -1.95
CA GLU A 199 5.15 13.50 -3.41
C GLU A 199 6.40 12.95 -4.11
N ASP A 200 7.59 13.26 -3.59
CA ASP A 200 8.85 12.76 -4.12
C ASP A 200 8.94 11.24 -4.07
N ASP A 201 8.47 10.61 -3.00
CA ASP A 201 8.49 9.17 -2.84
C ASP A 201 7.42 8.49 -3.71
N ILE A 202 6.24 9.08 -3.83
CA ILE A 202 5.22 8.60 -4.79
C ILE A 202 5.78 8.62 -6.22
N LEU A 203 6.46 9.70 -6.63
CA LEU A 203 7.07 9.79 -7.95
C LEU A 203 8.19 8.76 -8.17
N LYS A 204 9.03 8.51 -7.16
CA LYS A 204 10.04 7.43 -7.20
C LYS A 204 9.39 6.06 -7.35
N ILE A 205 8.34 5.78 -6.59
CA ILE A 205 7.57 4.53 -6.69
C ILE A 205 6.99 4.38 -8.10
N LEU A 206 6.28 5.38 -8.60
CA LEU A 206 5.66 5.34 -9.92
C LEU A 206 6.68 5.13 -11.05
N GLY A 207 7.85 5.78 -10.95
CA GLY A 207 8.93 5.62 -11.93
C GLY A 207 9.60 4.25 -11.90
N TRP A 208 9.59 3.59 -10.74
CA TRP A 208 10.19 2.26 -10.57
C TRP A 208 9.23 1.12 -10.93
N LEU A 209 7.92 1.28 -10.70
CA LEU A 209 6.94 0.24 -10.99
C LEU A 209 6.89 -0.10 -12.47
N ASN A 210 6.90 -1.41 -12.76
CA ASN A 210 6.86 -1.96 -14.11
C ASN A 210 5.74 -3.00 -14.23
N PRO A 211 4.74 -2.80 -15.08
CA PRO A 211 3.61 -3.71 -15.22
C PRO A 211 4.03 -5.12 -15.67
N ALA A 212 5.14 -5.26 -16.42
CA ALA A 212 5.68 -6.57 -16.82
C ALA A 212 6.21 -7.40 -15.64
N LYS A 213 6.44 -6.77 -14.47
CA LYS A 213 6.85 -7.42 -13.22
C LYS A 213 5.69 -7.75 -12.29
N ASN A 214 4.46 -7.58 -12.74
CA ASN A 214 3.25 -7.84 -11.94
C ASN A 214 3.33 -7.24 -10.51
N PRO A 215 3.45 -5.91 -10.38
CA PRO A 215 3.65 -5.28 -9.09
C PRO A 215 2.47 -5.47 -8.16
N VAL A 216 2.78 -5.70 -6.89
CA VAL A 216 1.81 -5.85 -5.80
C VAL A 216 2.18 -4.96 -4.62
N ILE A 217 1.23 -4.72 -3.73
CA ILE A 217 1.44 -4.12 -2.42
C ILE A 217 1.02 -5.13 -1.35
N LEU A 218 1.90 -5.37 -0.39
CA LEU A 218 1.64 -6.18 0.80
C LEU A 218 1.54 -5.25 1.99
N ILE A 219 0.37 -5.20 2.60
CA ILE A 219 0.08 -4.28 3.70
C ILE A 219 -0.07 -5.09 4.99
N ASN A 220 0.67 -4.69 6.03
CA ASN A 220 0.63 -5.25 7.38
C ASN A 220 0.76 -6.79 7.40
N PRO A 221 1.89 -7.35 6.97
CA PRO A 221 2.08 -8.79 6.82
C PRO A 221 2.13 -9.56 8.14
N ASP A 222 2.33 -8.88 9.27
CA ASP A 222 2.55 -9.52 10.58
C ASP A 222 1.24 -9.81 11.33
N GLU A 223 0.09 -9.44 10.78
CA GLU A 223 -1.24 -9.83 11.27
C GLU A 223 -1.61 -11.21 10.70
N PRO A 224 -1.82 -12.24 11.56
CA PRO A 224 -2.13 -13.61 11.13
C PRO A 224 -3.53 -13.76 10.56
#